data_6a949f81aad8e6051bdd88fcecf20412
#
_entry.id   6a949f81aad8e6051bdd88fcecf20412
#
_cell.length_a   1.000
_cell.length_b   1.000
_cell.length_c   1.000
_cell.angle_alpha   90.00
_cell.angle_beta   90.00
_cell.angle_gamma   90.00
#
_symmetry.space_group_name_H-M   'P 1'
#
loop_
_entity.id
_entity.type
_entity.pdbx_description
1 polymer ?
#
loop_
_entity_poly.entity_id
_entity_poly.type
_entity_poly.pdbx_seq_one_letter_code
_entity_poly.pdbx_strand_id
1 'polypeptide(L)'
;MERNEQQGPTTGVTPHLSIPDRRGSEAIDFYIAAFGARELARMPSEDGRLMHAHLLVNGGSLMLHDEFPEYVAASHPTGPYNGVTLHLQVTDADSVWKQALDAGASVEMA
;
A
#
# COMPACT_ATOMS: atom_id res chain seq x y z
N MET A 1 12.20 -17.37 -15.90
CA MET A 1 11.63 -17.59 -14.56
C MET A 1 10.18 -17.13 -14.55
N GLU A 2 9.30 -18.01 -14.18
CA GLU A 2 7.90 -17.65 -14.04
C GLU A 2 7.69 -16.74 -12.85
N ARG A 3 6.89 -15.71 -13.04
CA ARG A 3 6.52 -14.82 -11.96
C ARG A 3 5.43 -15.46 -11.11
N ASN A 4 5.64 -15.49 -9.80
CA ASN A 4 4.66 -15.99 -8.86
C ASN A 4 3.61 -14.89 -8.61
N GLU A 5 2.33 -15.19 -8.80
CA GLU A 5 1.23 -14.24 -8.54
C GLU A 5 1.27 -13.68 -7.13
N GLN A 6 1.74 -14.46 -6.15
CA GLN A 6 1.85 -13.99 -4.77
C GLN A 6 2.87 -12.86 -4.66
N GLN A 7 3.94 -12.90 -5.44
CA GLN A 7 4.98 -11.86 -5.40
C GLN A 7 4.54 -10.59 -6.13
N GLY A 8 3.65 -10.71 -7.09
CA GLY A 8 3.15 -9.57 -7.82
C GLY A 8 2.14 -9.99 -8.90
N PRO A 9 1.46 -9.01 -9.49
CA PRO A 9 0.50 -9.28 -10.55
C PRO A 9 1.20 -9.73 -11.82
N THR A 10 0.44 -10.42 -12.69
CA THR A 10 0.96 -10.93 -13.96
C THR A 10 0.51 -10.11 -15.15
N THR A 11 -0.45 -9.22 -14.98
CA THR A 11 -0.99 -8.38 -16.05
C THR A 11 -1.42 -7.03 -15.50
N GLY A 12 -1.67 -6.10 -16.40
CA GLY A 12 -2.28 -4.83 -16.08
C GLY A 12 -1.32 -3.81 -15.50
N VAL A 13 -1.88 -2.75 -14.97
CA VAL A 13 -1.15 -1.69 -14.28
C VAL A 13 -1.45 -1.80 -12.79
N THR A 14 -0.39 -1.78 -11.99
CA THR A 14 -0.52 -1.91 -10.54
C THR A 14 0.17 -0.75 -9.86
N PRO A 15 -0.50 -0.05 -8.95
CA PRO A 15 0.17 0.97 -8.14
C PRO A 15 1.30 0.34 -7.33
N HIS A 16 2.43 1.02 -7.27
CA HIS A 16 3.57 0.60 -6.47
C HIS A 16 4.00 1.79 -5.62
N LEU A 17 3.76 1.69 -4.32
CA LEU A 17 3.97 2.80 -3.41
C LEU A 17 5.36 2.73 -2.78
N SER A 18 5.99 3.88 -2.65
CA SER A 18 7.24 4.04 -1.92
C SER A 18 6.91 4.64 -0.57
N ILE A 19 7.25 3.94 0.51
CA ILE A 19 6.85 4.33 1.86
C ILE A 19 8.05 4.92 2.60
N PRO A 20 7.95 6.17 3.08
CA PRO A 20 9.04 6.80 3.79
C PRO A 20 9.16 6.32 5.23
N ASP A 21 10.28 6.66 5.86
CA ASP A 21 10.50 6.54 7.31
C ASP A 21 10.38 5.13 7.85
N ARG A 22 10.69 4.11 7.02
CA ARG A 22 10.65 2.70 7.41
C ARG A 22 9.26 2.26 7.88
N ARG A 23 8.21 2.86 7.33
CA ARG A 23 6.82 2.61 7.76
C ARG A 23 6.07 1.64 6.85
N GLY A 24 6.80 0.85 6.03
CA GLY A 24 6.15 -0.10 5.13
C GLY A 24 5.28 -1.12 5.84
N SER A 25 5.78 -1.74 6.92
CA SER A 25 4.99 -2.70 7.70
C SER A 25 3.77 -2.06 8.33
N GLU A 26 3.93 -0.85 8.85
CA GLU A 26 2.81 -0.08 9.42
C GLU A 26 1.76 0.23 8.35
N ALA A 27 2.20 0.56 7.14
CA ALA A 27 1.28 0.82 6.04
C ALA A 27 0.48 -0.43 5.68
N ILE A 28 1.12 -1.60 5.65
CA ILE A 28 0.42 -2.86 5.40
C ILE A 28 -0.66 -3.10 6.46
N ASP A 29 -0.31 -2.93 7.73
CA ASP A 29 -1.27 -3.11 8.83
C ASP A 29 -2.45 -2.16 8.69
N PHE A 30 -2.20 -0.91 8.29
CA PHE A 30 -3.25 0.05 8.05
C PHE A 30 -4.18 -0.40 6.92
N TYR A 31 -3.63 -0.83 5.78
CA TYR A 31 -4.46 -1.27 4.66
C TYR A 31 -5.31 -2.49 5.01
N ILE A 32 -4.77 -3.40 5.80
CA ILE A 32 -5.53 -4.56 6.28
C ILE A 32 -6.68 -4.09 7.18
N ALA A 33 -6.41 -3.22 8.13
CA ALA A 33 -7.43 -2.75 9.08
C ALA A 33 -8.47 -1.85 8.42
N ALA A 34 -8.02 -0.95 7.53
CA ALA A 34 -8.89 0.06 6.94
C ALA A 34 -9.76 -0.50 5.80
N PHE A 35 -9.19 -1.37 4.97
CA PHE A 35 -9.83 -1.79 3.72
C PHE A 35 -9.95 -3.30 3.57
N GLY A 36 -9.57 -4.07 4.57
CA GLY A 36 -9.63 -5.52 4.49
C GLY A 36 -8.63 -6.10 3.49
N ALA A 37 -7.50 -5.44 3.30
CA ALA A 37 -6.48 -5.94 2.38
C ALA A 37 -5.97 -7.30 2.81
N ARG A 38 -5.53 -8.10 1.82
CA ARG A 38 -4.86 -9.38 2.07
C ARG A 38 -3.40 -9.26 1.67
N GLU A 39 -2.53 -9.65 2.56
CA GLU A 39 -1.09 -9.70 2.26
C GLU A 39 -0.79 -11.01 1.53
N LEU A 40 -0.28 -10.91 0.31
CA LEU A 40 0.08 -12.08 -0.49
C LEU A 40 1.55 -12.42 -0.40
N ALA A 41 2.41 -11.42 -0.28
CA ALA A 41 3.85 -11.63 -0.17
C ALA A 41 4.51 -10.46 0.53
N ARG A 42 5.61 -10.75 1.22
CA ARG A 42 6.44 -9.77 1.89
C ARG A 42 7.88 -10.23 1.79
N MET A 43 8.78 -9.33 1.39
CA MET A 43 10.21 -9.60 1.27
C MET A 43 10.98 -8.58 2.09
N PRO A 44 11.32 -8.91 3.35
CA PRO A 44 12.11 -7.98 4.19
C PRO A 44 13.57 -8.00 3.81
N SER A 45 14.26 -6.88 4.05
CA SER A 45 15.70 -6.80 3.98
C SER A 45 16.30 -7.19 5.34
N GLU A 46 17.64 -7.32 5.39
CA GLU A 46 18.32 -7.69 6.62
C GLU A 46 18.11 -6.69 7.75
N ASP A 47 17.93 -5.41 7.41
CA ASP A 47 17.75 -4.36 8.42
C ASP A 47 16.29 -4.11 8.78
N GLY A 48 15.37 -4.96 8.31
CA GLY A 48 13.98 -4.90 8.67
C GLY A 48 13.11 -4.02 7.76
N ARG A 49 13.70 -3.33 6.80
CA ARG A 49 12.91 -2.60 5.80
C ARG A 49 12.30 -3.60 4.82
N LEU A 50 11.20 -3.22 4.20
CA LEU A 50 10.56 -4.04 3.18
C LEU A 50 11.16 -3.73 1.81
N MET A 51 11.72 -4.74 1.17
CA MET A 51 12.15 -4.63 -0.22
C MET A 51 10.98 -4.71 -1.18
N HIS A 52 9.92 -5.40 -0.76
CA HIS A 52 8.75 -5.63 -1.59
C HIS A 52 7.60 -6.17 -0.75
N ALA A 53 6.39 -5.78 -1.09
CA ALA A 53 5.18 -6.41 -0.59
C ALA A 53 4.09 -6.35 -1.66
N HIS A 54 3.24 -7.37 -1.67
CA HIS A 54 2.11 -7.45 -2.59
C HIS A 54 0.85 -7.70 -1.79
N LEU A 55 -0.12 -6.81 -1.94
CA LEU A 55 -1.41 -6.90 -1.27
C LEU A 55 -2.52 -7.00 -2.32
N LEU A 56 -3.63 -7.63 -1.93
CA LEU A 56 -4.89 -7.47 -2.64
C LEU A 56 -5.76 -6.52 -1.83
N VAL A 57 -6.22 -5.46 -2.47
CA VAL A 57 -7.12 -4.48 -1.89
C VAL A 57 -8.34 -4.42 -2.78
N ASN A 58 -9.49 -4.79 -2.23
CA ASN A 58 -10.75 -4.80 -2.98
C ASN A 58 -10.62 -5.57 -4.31
N GLY A 59 -9.88 -6.68 -4.30
CA GLY A 59 -9.69 -7.52 -5.47
C GLY A 59 -8.62 -7.06 -6.45
N GLY A 60 -8.00 -5.91 -6.23
CA GLY A 60 -6.94 -5.38 -7.08
C GLY A 60 -5.58 -5.46 -6.40
N SER A 61 -4.53 -5.53 -7.20
CA SER A 61 -3.17 -5.58 -6.68
C SER A 61 -2.67 -4.21 -6.26
N LEU A 62 -1.96 -4.17 -5.16
CA LEU A 62 -1.22 -3.01 -4.67
C LEU A 62 0.13 -3.50 -4.20
N MET A 63 1.20 -2.90 -4.68
CA MET A 63 2.55 -3.23 -4.22
C MET A 63 3.13 -2.06 -3.45
N LEU A 64 4.07 -2.35 -2.56
CA LEU A 64 4.78 -1.30 -1.83
C LEU A 64 6.15 -1.79 -1.40
N HIS A 65 7.01 -0.83 -1.10
CA HIS A 65 8.32 -1.07 -0.51
C HIS A 65 8.70 0.13 0.36
N ASP A 66 9.61 -0.10 1.31
CA ASP A 66 10.21 1.00 2.05
C ASP A 66 11.19 1.76 1.15
N GLU A 67 11.40 3.04 1.43
CA GLU A 67 12.41 3.80 0.72
C GLU A 67 13.81 3.27 1.02
N PHE A 68 14.64 3.27 -0.01
CA PHE A 68 16.07 2.96 0.09
C PHE A 68 16.85 4.15 -0.47
N PRO A 69 16.95 5.25 0.29
CA PRO A 69 17.58 6.47 -0.23
C PRO A 69 19.05 6.29 -0.56
N GLU A 70 19.71 5.29 0.02
CA GLU A 70 21.09 4.96 -0.31
C GLU A 70 21.28 4.42 -1.72
N TYR A 71 20.20 3.95 -2.36
CA TYR A 71 20.23 3.42 -3.73
C TYR A 71 19.50 4.30 -4.72
N VAL A 72 18.47 4.99 -4.28
CA VAL A 72 17.63 5.81 -5.15
C VAL A 72 17.49 7.18 -4.47
N ALA A 73 17.95 8.23 -5.15
CA ALA A 73 17.74 9.58 -4.65
C ALA A 73 16.25 9.88 -4.74
N ALA A 74 15.55 9.63 -3.65
CA ALA A 74 14.12 9.83 -3.57
C ALA A 74 13.84 11.11 -2.84
N SER A 75 12.99 11.96 -3.41
CA SER A 75 12.37 13.03 -2.66
C SER A 75 10.87 12.76 -2.69
N HIS A 76 10.27 12.72 -1.50
CA HIS A 76 8.83 12.59 -1.40
C HIS A 76 8.22 13.94 -1.19
N PRO A 77 7.15 14.26 -1.93
CA PRO A 77 6.34 15.40 -1.55
C PRO A 77 5.79 15.16 -0.15
N THR A 78 5.82 16.18 0.67
CA THR A 78 5.20 16.14 1.98
C THR A 78 3.80 16.74 1.88
N GLY A 79 2.88 16.26 2.69
CA GLY A 79 1.52 16.76 2.71
C GLY A 79 0.50 15.70 2.36
N PRO A 80 -0.78 16.06 2.43
CA PRO A 80 -1.87 15.08 2.27
C PRO A 80 -2.12 14.64 0.84
N TYR A 81 -1.59 15.35 -0.16
CA TYR A 81 -1.79 15.02 -1.56
C TYR A 81 -0.47 15.06 -2.30
N ASN A 82 -0.13 13.97 -2.95
CA ASN A 82 1.12 13.85 -3.69
C ASN A 82 0.92 13.35 -5.12
N GLY A 83 -0.18 13.73 -5.74
CA GLY A 83 -0.40 13.57 -7.18
C GLY A 83 -1.19 12.35 -7.60
N VAL A 84 -1.47 11.43 -6.68
CA VAL A 84 -2.22 10.20 -7.01
C VAL A 84 -3.26 9.93 -5.93
N THR A 85 -4.47 9.62 -6.37
CA THR A 85 -5.55 9.16 -5.50
C THR A 85 -5.98 7.78 -5.95
N LEU A 86 -6.08 6.85 -5.02
CA LEU A 86 -6.59 5.52 -5.34
C LEU A 86 -8.08 5.47 -5.04
N HIS A 87 -8.84 4.97 -6.00
CA HIS A 87 -10.29 4.87 -5.89
C HIS A 87 -10.68 3.41 -5.60
N LEU A 88 -11.47 3.21 -4.56
CA LEU A 88 -12.06 1.90 -4.27
C LEU A 88 -13.53 1.92 -4.62
N GLN A 89 -13.95 1.04 -5.51
CA GLN A 89 -15.36 0.88 -5.84
C GLN A 89 -15.93 -0.23 -4.95
N VAL A 90 -16.83 0.11 -4.05
CA VAL A 90 -17.37 -0.80 -3.05
C VAL A 90 -18.89 -0.74 -3.05
N THR A 91 -19.54 -1.78 -2.51
CA THR A 91 -21.00 -1.83 -2.48
C THR A 91 -21.59 -1.07 -1.30
N ASP A 92 -20.84 -0.91 -0.20
CA ASP A 92 -21.30 -0.20 0.98
C ASP A 92 -20.23 0.83 1.39
N ALA A 93 -20.33 2.00 0.78
CA ALA A 93 -19.36 3.06 1.00
C ALA A 93 -19.36 3.57 2.46
N ASP A 94 -20.52 3.62 3.09
CA ASP A 94 -20.62 4.09 4.47
C ASP A 94 -19.87 3.17 5.43
N SER A 95 -20.00 1.86 5.22
CA SER A 95 -19.31 0.86 6.03
C SER A 95 -17.79 0.95 5.87
N VAL A 96 -17.32 1.06 4.64
CA VAL A 96 -15.88 1.18 4.37
C VAL A 96 -15.33 2.50 4.91
N TRP A 97 -16.08 3.58 4.76
CA TRP A 97 -15.73 4.88 5.33
C TRP A 97 -15.50 4.79 6.84
N LYS A 98 -16.46 4.19 7.55
CA LYS A 98 -16.35 4.02 9.00
C LYS A 98 -15.14 3.16 9.36
N GLN A 99 -14.96 2.05 8.67
CA GLN A 99 -13.83 1.14 8.93
C GLN A 99 -12.49 1.85 8.73
N ALA A 100 -12.37 2.63 7.68
CA ALA A 100 -11.13 3.36 7.39
C ALA A 100 -10.85 4.40 8.47
N LEU A 101 -11.87 5.15 8.90
CA LEU A 101 -11.70 6.14 9.96
C LEU A 101 -11.31 5.47 11.28
N ASP A 102 -11.94 4.35 11.62
CA ASP A 102 -11.62 3.60 12.83
C ASP A 102 -10.16 3.10 12.81
N ALA A 103 -9.63 2.83 11.62
CA ALA A 103 -8.26 2.38 11.45
C ALA A 103 -7.24 3.53 11.40
N GLY A 104 -7.68 4.77 11.40
CA GLY A 104 -6.78 5.91 11.46
C GLY A 104 -6.73 6.80 10.22
N ALA A 105 -7.57 6.54 9.23
CA ALA A 105 -7.64 7.41 8.05
C ALA A 105 -8.18 8.79 8.45
N SER A 106 -7.75 9.80 7.70
CA SER A 106 -8.26 11.16 7.89
C SER A 106 -9.13 11.57 6.72
N VAL A 107 -10.10 12.46 7.00
CA VAL A 107 -11.02 12.94 5.97
C VAL A 107 -10.41 14.14 5.27
N GLU A 108 -10.28 14.05 3.94
CA GLU A 108 -9.87 15.18 3.12
C GLU A 108 -11.10 15.95 2.61
N MET A 109 -12.13 15.19 2.22
CA MET A 109 -13.37 15.76 1.72
C MET A 109 -14.51 14.80 2.01
N ALA A 110 -15.54 15.28 2.63
CA ALA A 110 -16.70 14.45 2.93
C ALA A 110 -17.68 14.37 1.74
#